data_e8a19ec25a5b590dd3822795cc705831
#
_entry.id   e8a19ec25a5b590dd3822795cc705831
#
_cell.length_a   1.000
_cell.length_b   1.000
_cell.length_c   1.000
_cell.angle_alpha   90.00
_cell.angle_beta   90.00
_cell.angle_gamma   90.00
#
_symmetry.space_group_name_H-M   'P 1'
#
loop_
_entity.id
_entity.type
_entity.pdbx_description
1 polymer ?
#
loop_
_entity_poly.entity_id
_entity_poly.type
_entity_poly.pdbx_seq_one_letter_code
_entity_poly.pdbx_strand_id
1 'polypeptide(L)'
;MFKVFKTPEFRKAISFFIEGIKENKKSFYISNISALLWCFLVIIQPYLIKRIIDDGIVAENQRAVIVFISFMVIAGYTRAISIGTRRYFSMDVSYNVEAGIRNRIFTHMQKLAFNYHDKVPTGDLMARASSDASQVRLAFAIAPLASANIFLLLILSVTLLSLSLPLGGIVLLSIPAVLWLASNFSSKAMGVSLKVKEAEANMTTEVEEQLGGIRVVKAFGNEEQASNRVEDAVQKIYD
;
A
#
# COMPACT_ATOMS: atom_id res chain seq x y z
N MET A 1 12.53 -14.24 -8.09
CA MET A 1 12.44 -13.21 -7.03
C MET A 1 13.81 -12.74 -6.50
N PHE A 2 14.76 -13.60 -6.20
CA PHE A 2 16.08 -13.22 -5.63
C PHE A 2 17.04 -12.42 -6.52
N LYS A 3 16.88 -12.42 -7.86
CA LYS A 3 17.75 -11.64 -8.77
C LYS A 3 17.55 -10.12 -8.71
N VAL A 4 16.36 -9.66 -8.28
CA VAL A 4 16.02 -8.23 -8.17
C VAL A 4 16.82 -7.54 -7.07
N PHE A 5 17.12 -8.24 -5.97
CA PHE A 5 17.88 -7.69 -4.83
C PHE A 5 19.36 -7.35 -5.12
N LYS A 6 19.92 -7.83 -6.24
CA LYS A 6 21.33 -7.62 -6.61
C LYS A 6 21.53 -6.54 -7.67
N THR A 7 20.48 -5.93 -8.20
CA THR A 7 20.61 -4.90 -9.24
C THR A 7 21.12 -3.57 -8.65
N PRO A 8 21.97 -2.82 -9.37
CA PRO A 8 22.43 -1.50 -8.92
C PRO A 8 21.27 -0.51 -8.70
N GLU A 9 20.17 -0.69 -9.42
CA GLU A 9 18.94 0.09 -9.26
C GLU A 9 18.26 -0.12 -7.91
N PHE A 10 18.22 -1.37 -7.44
CA PHE A 10 17.67 -1.68 -6.12
C PHE A 10 18.48 -1.04 -4.98
N ARG A 11 19.80 -1.01 -5.10
CA ARG A 11 20.68 -0.31 -4.13
C ARG A 11 20.42 1.20 -4.11
N LYS A 12 20.22 1.81 -5.26
CA LYS A 12 19.88 3.23 -5.38
C LYS A 12 18.51 3.51 -4.75
N ALA A 13 17.51 2.66 -5.00
CA ALA A 13 16.18 2.78 -4.40
C ALA A 13 16.23 2.69 -2.86
N ILE A 14 17.00 1.73 -2.32
CA ILE A 14 17.19 1.62 -0.86
C ILE A 14 17.90 2.86 -0.29
N SER A 15 18.97 3.32 -0.96
CA SER A 15 19.70 4.53 -0.51
C SER A 15 18.78 5.74 -0.47
N PHE A 16 17.96 5.91 -1.50
CA PHE A 16 16.96 6.97 -1.58
C PHE A 16 15.90 6.84 -0.45
N PHE A 17 15.45 5.62 -0.17
CA PHE A 17 14.50 5.37 0.91
C PHE A 17 15.10 5.71 2.28
N ILE A 18 16.35 5.32 2.52
CA ILE A 18 17.08 5.65 3.75
C ILE A 18 17.29 7.17 3.89
N GLU A 19 17.58 7.88 2.80
CA GLU A 19 17.72 9.34 2.78
C GLU A 19 16.41 10.02 3.19
N GLY A 20 15.28 9.64 2.59
CA GLY A 20 13.97 10.15 2.96
C GLY A 20 13.59 9.92 4.42
N ILE A 21 13.97 8.76 5.00
CA ILE A 21 13.82 8.49 6.43
C ILE A 21 14.72 9.43 7.26
N LYS A 22 15.96 9.63 6.84
CA LYS A 22 16.91 10.48 7.57
C LYS A 22 16.47 11.94 7.63
N GLU A 23 15.85 12.46 6.57
CA GLU A 23 15.30 13.81 6.53
C GLU A 23 14.10 13.97 7.47
N ASN A 24 13.30 12.89 7.68
CA ASN A 24 12.06 12.90 8.45
C ASN A 24 12.10 11.97 9.68
N LYS A 25 13.25 11.88 10.36
CA LYS A 25 13.50 10.91 11.44
C LYS A 25 12.44 10.91 12.53
N LYS A 26 12.06 12.08 13.04
CA LYS A 26 11.12 12.20 14.16
C LYS A 26 9.78 11.57 13.82
N SER A 27 9.17 11.98 12.72
CA SER A 27 7.85 11.48 12.28
C SER A 27 7.90 9.99 11.93
N PHE A 28 9.00 9.54 11.30
CA PHE A 28 9.19 8.13 10.99
C PHE A 28 9.30 7.25 12.25
N TYR A 29 10.10 7.66 13.25
CA TYR A 29 10.22 6.90 14.51
C TYR A 29 8.91 6.91 15.30
N ILE A 30 8.21 8.04 15.40
CA ILE A 30 6.92 8.10 16.10
C ILE A 30 5.91 7.17 15.42
N SER A 31 5.86 7.16 14.09
CA SER A 31 4.98 6.27 13.34
C SER A 31 5.30 4.80 13.61
N ASN A 32 6.59 4.41 13.59
CA ASN A 32 6.99 3.02 13.85
C ASN A 32 6.78 2.61 15.33
N ILE A 33 7.08 3.46 16.30
CA ILE A 33 6.82 3.18 17.72
C ILE A 33 5.32 2.98 17.95
N SER A 34 4.47 3.84 17.39
CA SER A 34 3.02 3.68 17.45
C SER A 34 2.55 2.38 16.76
N ALA A 35 3.21 1.98 15.66
CA ALA A 35 2.94 0.72 14.99
C ALA A 35 3.30 -0.50 15.86
N LEU A 36 4.43 -0.46 16.56
CA LEU A 36 4.84 -1.51 17.51
C LEU A 36 3.92 -1.59 18.72
N LEU A 37 3.50 -0.44 19.27
CA LEU A 37 2.53 -0.38 20.35
C LEU A 37 1.20 -0.99 19.92
N TRP A 38 0.74 -0.70 18.71
CA TRP A 38 -0.44 -1.34 18.13
C TRP A 38 -0.29 -2.87 18.06
N CYS A 39 0.84 -3.40 17.59
CA CYS A 39 1.12 -4.84 17.55
C CYS A 39 1.01 -5.48 18.94
N PHE A 40 1.62 -4.85 19.94
CA PHE A 40 1.58 -5.33 21.32
C PHE A 40 0.16 -5.39 21.88
N LEU A 41 -0.65 -4.35 21.62
CA LEU A 41 -2.04 -4.31 22.06
C LEU A 41 -2.92 -5.34 21.35
N VAL A 42 -2.64 -5.69 20.10
CA VAL A 42 -3.32 -6.78 19.38
C VAL A 42 -3.10 -8.13 20.06
N ILE A 43 -1.89 -8.38 20.56
CA ILE A 43 -1.53 -9.64 21.22
C ILE A 43 -2.11 -9.74 22.63
N ILE A 44 -2.18 -8.62 23.35
CA ILE A 44 -2.75 -8.58 24.70
C ILE A 44 -4.27 -8.86 24.70
N GLN A 45 -4.97 -8.48 23.65
CA GLN A 45 -6.44 -8.57 23.60
C GLN A 45 -6.97 -10.02 23.81
N PRO A 46 -6.51 -11.06 23.11
CA PRO A 46 -6.93 -12.45 23.39
C PRO A 46 -6.59 -12.91 24.79
N TYR A 47 -5.46 -12.47 25.35
CA TYR A 47 -5.06 -12.81 26.71
C TYR A 47 -6.01 -12.20 27.75
N LEU A 48 -6.44 -10.94 27.56
CA LEU A 48 -7.45 -10.31 28.43
C LEU A 48 -8.80 -11.03 28.33
N ILE A 49 -9.22 -11.43 27.12
CA ILE A 49 -10.44 -12.22 26.93
C ILE A 49 -10.38 -13.52 27.70
N LYS A 50 -9.25 -14.24 27.60
CA LYS A 50 -9.03 -15.46 28.37
C LYS A 50 -9.19 -15.21 29.88
N ARG A 51 -8.57 -14.16 30.41
CA ARG A 51 -8.66 -13.80 31.82
C ARG A 51 -10.07 -13.41 32.27
N ILE A 52 -10.85 -12.73 31.43
CA ILE A 52 -12.26 -12.44 31.70
C ILE A 52 -13.05 -13.74 31.84
N ILE A 53 -12.78 -14.73 30.99
CA ILE A 53 -13.49 -15.99 31.02
C ILE A 53 -13.07 -16.83 32.23
N ASP A 54 -11.77 -17.10 32.39
CA ASP A 54 -11.24 -18.05 33.38
C ASP A 54 -11.37 -17.49 34.81
N ASP A 55 -10.85 -16.28 35.05
CA ASP A 55 -10.77 -15.68 36.39
C ASP A 55 -12.02 -14.88 36.76
N GLY A 56 -12.84 -14.52 35.76
CA GLY A 56 -14.05 -13.75 35.95
C GLY A 56 -15.32 -14.61 35.93
N ILE A 57 -15.64 -15.19 34.78
CA ILE A 57 -16.91 -15.88 34.56
C ILE A 57 -16.91 -17.25 35.23
N VAL A 58 -15.87 -18.08 34.96
CA VAL A 58 -15.77 -19.45 35.51
C VAL A 58 -15.56 -19.42 37.01
N ALA A 59 -14.77 -18.48 37.53
CA ALA A 59 -14.57 -18.29 38.97
C ALA A 59 -15.66 -17.50 39.67
N GLU A 60 -16.75 -17.10 38.97
CA GLU A 60 -17.87 -16.30 39.49
C GLU A 60 -17.46 -14.99 40.21
N ASN A 61 -16.29 -14.44 39.81
CA ASN A 61 -15.68 -13.26 40.43
C ASN A 61 -16.03 -11.97 39.68
N GLN A 62 -17.10 -11.31 40.05
CA GLN A 62 -17.56 -10.06 39.42
C GLN A 62 -16.50 -8.94 39.42
N ARG A 63 -15.68 -8.84 40.49
CA ARG A 63 -14.61 -7.83 40.53
C ARG A 63 -13.54 -8.07 39.45
N ALA A 64 -13.16 -9.33 39.28
CA ALA A 64 -12.20 -9.67 38.20
C ALA A 64 -12.74 -9.32 36.83
N VAL A 65 -14.01 -9.62 36.56
CA VAL A 65 -14.69 -9.23 35.32
C VAL A 65 -14.60 -7.74 35.06
N ILE A 66 -14.98 -6.91 36.05
CA ILE A 66 -14.97 -5.45 35.90
C ILE A 66 -13.56 -4.93 35.65
N VAL A 67 -12.58 -5.43 36.39
CA VAL A 67 -11.17 -5.01 36.26
C VAL A 67 -10.64 -5.35 34.85
N PHE A 68 -10.81 -6.60 34.39
CA PHE A 68 -10.28 -7.01 33.07
C PHE A 68 -11.02 -6.33 31.91
N ILE A 69 -12.35 -6.09 32.04
CA ILE A 69 -13.10 -5.30 31.07
C ILE A 69 -12.57 -3.85 31.02
N SER A 70 -12.29 -3.24 32.18
CA SER A 70 -11.71 -1.90 32.24
C SER A 70 -10.36 -1.84 31.53
N PHE A 71 -9.47 -2.83 31.77
CA PHE A 71 -8.22 -2.94 31.04
C PHE A 71 -8.43 -3.12 29.53
N MET A 72 -9.41 -3.91 29.12
CA MET A 72 -9.72 -4.11 27.71
C MET A 72 -10.21 -2.83 27.04
N VAL A 73 -11.03 -2.03 27.72
CA VAL A 73 -11.49 -0.72 27.23
C VAL A 73 -10.30 0.24 27.08
N ILE A 74 -9.44 0.33 28.10
CA ILE A 74 -8.23 1.18 28.05
C ILE A 74 -7.31 0.74 26.91
N ALA A 75 -7.08 -0.57 26.76
CA ALA A 75 -6.28 -1.12 25.65
C ALA A 75 -6.90 -0.79 24.28
N GLY A 76 -8.23 -0.85 24.17
CA GLY A 76 -8.97 -0.45 22.96
C GLY A 76 -8.79 1.03 22.60
N TYR A 77 -8.92 1.93 23.56
CA TYR A 77 -8.65 3.36 23.35
C TYR A 77 -7.19 3.63 22.97
N THR A 78 -6.25 3.03 23.70
CA THR A 78 -4.82 3.17 23.40
C THR A 78 -4.49 2.65 22.01
N ARG A 79 -5.11 1.54 21.60
CA ARG A 79 -4.98 0.99 20.25
C ARG A 79 -5.51 1.95 19.19
N ALA A 80 -6.67 2.57 19.40
CA ALA A 80 -7.24 3.54 18.47
C ALA A 80 -6.34 4.76 18.30
N ILE A 81 -5.83 5.31 19.41
CA ILE A 81 -4.86 6.41 19.39
C ILE A 81 -3.58 6.01 18.64
N SER A 82 -3.06 4.81 18.89
CA SER A 82 -1.85 4.30 18.22
C SER A 82 -2.04 4.19 16.70
N ILE A 83 -3.20 3.75 16.24
CA ILE A 83 -3.54 3.70 14.80
C ILE A 83 -3.56 5.11 14.20
N GLY A 84 -4.24 6.05 14.87
CA GLY A 84 -4.33 7.44 14.42
C GLY A 84 -2.97 8.11 14.35
N THR A 85 -2.17 8.00 15.42
CA THR A 85 -0.81 8.54 15.50
C THR A 85 0.10 7.95 14.42
N ARG A 86 0.11 6.64 14.26
CA ARG A 86 0.87 5.96 13.21
C ARG A 86 0.49 6.50 11.83
N ARG A 87 -0.81 6.60 11.54
CA ARG A 87 -1.30 7.05 10.22
C ARG A 87 -0.94 8.51 9.96
N TYR A 88 -1.11 9.37 10.94
CA TYR A 88 -0.78 10.80 10.83
C TYR A 88 0.70 11.01 10.52
N PHE A 89 1.60 10.44 11.34
CA PHE A 89 3.04 10.62 11.13
C PHE A 89 3.57 9.87 9.90
N SER A 90 2.95 8.77 9.50
CA SER A 90 3.27 8.09 8.24
C SER A 90 2.96 8.97 7.04
N MET A 91 1.80 9.65 7.05
CA MET A 91 1.43 10.59 5.99
C MET A 91 2.32 11.83 6.00
N ASP A 92 2.68 12.35 7.17
CA ASP A 92 3.61 13.48 7.30
C ASP A 92 4.94 13.17 6.62
N VAL A 93 5.57 12.03 6.92
CA VAL A 93 6.79 11.58 6.23
C VAL A 93 6.58 11.49 4.73
N SER A 94 5.50 10.88 4.29
CA SER A 94 5.25 10.60 2.89
C SER A 94 5.05 11.87 2.06
N TYR A 95 4.31 12.84 2.58
CA TYR A 95 4.12 14.14 1.92
C TYR A 95 5.39 14.99 1.91
N ASN A 96 6.18 14.98 2.98
CA ASN A 96 7.45 15.71 3.03
C ASN A 96 8.45 15.14 2.01
N VAL A 97 8.51 13.81 1.86
CA VAL A 97 9.35 13.17 0.84
C VAL A 97 8.86 13.52 -0.57
N GLU A 98 7.55 13.47 -0.82
CA GLU A 98 6.99 13.86 -2.12
C GLU A 98 7.31 15.31 -2.47
N ALA A 99 7.10 16.24 -1.53
CA ALA A 99 7.44 17.64 -1.71
C ALA A 99 8.94 17.84 -1.99
N GLY A 100 9.80 17.12 -1.27
CA GLY A 100 11.24 17.12 -1.50
C GLY A 100 11.61 16.65 -2.91
N ILE A 101 10.99 15.57 -3.39
CA ILE A 101 11.20 15.07 -4.76
C ILE A 101 10.78 16.10 -5.80
N ARG A 102 9.57 16.64 -5.67
CA ARG A 102 9.06 17.65 -6.59
C ARG A 102 9.96 18.88 -6.65
N ASN A 103 10.43 19.35 -5.51
CA ASN A 103 11.34 20.48 -5.43
C ASN A 103 12.69 20.19 -6.10
N ARG A 104 13.27 18.99 -5.88
CA ARG A 104 14.51 18.55 -6.55
C ARG A 104 14.34 18.47 -8.06
N ILE A 105 13.23 17.88 -8.55
CA ILE A 105 12.92 17.83 -9.99
C ILE A 105 12.80 19.23 -10.56
N PHE A 106 12.00 20.09 -9.95
CA PHE A 106 11.78 21.47 -10.40
C PHE A 106 13.09 22.27 -10.45
N THR A 107 13.88 22.21 -9.39
CA THR A 107 15.19 22.88 -9.32
C THR A 107 16.15 22.36 -10.39
N HIS A 108 16.11 21.05 -10.68
CA HIS A 108 16.93 20.47 -11.74
C HIS A 108 16.50 20.94 -13.12
N MET A 109 15.19 20.94 -13.39
CA MET A 109 14.63 21.40 -14.66
C MET A 109 15.00 22.86 -14.95
N GLN A 110 14.96 23.74 -13.94
CA GLN A 110 15.35 25.14 -14.11
C GLN A 110 16.84 25.35 -14.47
N LYS A 111 17.69 24.37 -14.16
CA LYS A 111 19.13 24.41 -14.50
C LYS A 111 19.47 23.83 -15.86
N LEU A 112 18.51 23.19 -16.53
CA LEU A 112 18.73 22.61 -17.86
C LEU A 112 18.72 23.68 -18.94
N ALA A 113 19.51 23.47 -20.00
CA ALA A 113 19.61 24.36 -21.14
C ALA A 113 18.28 24.39 -21.94
N PHE A 114 18.00 25.49 -22.61
CA PHE A 114 16.82 25.67 -23.46
C PHE A 114 16.64 24.56 -24.49
N ASN A 115 17.73 24.08 -25.10
CA ASN A 115 17.71 22.97 -26.07
C ASN A 115 17.11 21.67 -25.50
N TYR A 116 17.11 21.48 -24.19
CA TYR A 116 16.44 20.34 -23.56
C TYR A 116 14.91 20.56 -23.52
N HIS A 117 14.49 21.77 -23.15
CA HIS A 117 13.07 22.11 -23.07
C HIS A 117 12.38 22.16 -24.44
N ASP A 118 13.14 22.48 -25.50
CA ASP A 118 12.64 22.43 -26.88
C ASP A 118 12.40 21.00 -27.39
N LYS A 119 13.11 20.01 -26.84
CA LYS A 119 13.04 18.61 -27.28
C LYS A 119 12.09 17.74 -26.46
N VAL A 120 11.82 18.10 -25.22
CA VAL A 120 11.02 17.29 -24.29
C VAL A 120 9.67 17.96 -24.09
N PRO A 121 8.55 17.26 -24.38
CA PRO A 121 7.21 17.80 -24.15
C PRO A 121 7.02 18.15 -22.66
N THR A 122 6.53 19.38 -22.41
CA THR A 122 6.29 19.88 -21.05
C THR A 122 5.33 18.98 -20.25
N GLY A 123 4.35 18.37 -20.94
CA GLY A 123 3.42 17.42 -20.33
C GLY A 123 4.09 16.17 -19.75
N ASP A 124 5.11 15.65 -20.42
CA ASP A 124 5.86 14.47 -19.95
C ASP A 124 6.65 14.78 -18.68
N LEU A 125 7.27 15.95 -18.62
CA LEU A 125 7.97 16.45 -17.43
C LEU A 125 7.02 16.65 -16.24
N MET A 126 5.84 17.20 -16.49
CA MET A 126 4.81 17.40 -15.46
C MET A 126 4.21 16.07 -14.99
N ALA A 127 4.00 15.11 -15.89
CA ALA A 127 3.54 13.77 -15.54
C ALA A 127 4.53 13.06 -14.60
N ARG A 128 5.84 13.10 -14.92
CA ARG A 128 6.89 12.52 -14.07
C ARG A 128 6.99 13.24 -12.72
N ALA A 129 6.96 14.57 -12.70
CA ALA A 129 7.02 15.34 -11.47
C ALA A 129 5.82 15.13 -10.55
N SER A 130 4.65 14.75 -11.10
CA SER A 130 3.41 14.56 -10.34
C SER A 130 3.15 13.07 -10.03
N SER A 131 2.99 12.26 -11.07
CA SER A 131 2.55 10.86 -10.92
C SER A 131 3.63 9.97 -10.31
N ASP A 132 4.89 10.07 -10.77
CA ASP A 132 5.97 9.24 -10.25
C ASP A 132 6.32 9.62 -8.81
N ALA A 133 6.32 10.91 -8.47
CA ALA A 133 6.53 11.36 -7.09
C ALA A 133 5.42 10.85 -6.15
N SER A 134 4.17 10.79 -6.62
CA SER A 134 3.05 10.24 -5.85
C SER A 134 3.17 8.73 -5.61
N GLN A 135 3.73 7.96 -6.55
CA GLN A 135 4.02 6.53 -6.35
C GLN A 135 5.08 6.33 -5.24
N VAL A 136 6.12 7.16 -5.23
CA VAL A 136 7.14 7.12 -4.16
C VAL A 136 6.52 7.48 -2.82
N ARG A 137 5.65 8.50 -2.76
CA ARG A 137 4.90 8.87 -1.54
C ARG A 137 4.14 7.68 -0.97
N LEU A 138 3.46 6.91 -1.82
CA LEU A 138 2.70 5.73 -1.40
C LEU A 138 3.59 4.68 -0.71
N ALA A 139 4.81 4.45 -1.21
CA ALA A 139 5.77 3.53 -0.61
C ALA A 139 6.14 3.96 0.83
N PHE A 140 6.39 5.25 1.06
CA PHE A 140 6.67 5.79 2.41
C PHE A 140 5.44 5.74 3.33
N ALA A 141 4.24 5.97 2.79
CA ALA A 141 3.00 5.88 3.55
C ALA A 141 2.71 4.47 4.08
N ILE A 142 3.07 3.43 3.31
CA ILE A 142 2.81 2.03 3.66
C ILE A 142 3.94 1.43 4.52
N ALA A 143 5.16 1.95 4.45
CA ALA A 143 6.34 1.36 5.10
C ALA A 143 6.18 1.09 6.61
N PRO A 144 5.63 1.99 7.46
CA PRO A 144 5.44 1.71 8.88
C PRO A 144 4.40 0.60 9.15
N LEU A 145 3.39 0.47 8.30
CA LEU A 145 2.41 -0.62 8.39
C LEU A 145 3.02 -1.95 7.98
N ALA A 146 3.81 -1.96 6.91
CA ALA A 146 4.49 -3.17 6.44
C ALA A 146 5.48 -3.69 7.49
N SER A 147 6.29 -2.81 8.10
CA SER A 147 7.19 -3.19 9.19
C SER A 147 6.44 -3.75 10.40
N ALA A 148 5.32 -3.10 10.81
CA ALA A 148 4.48 -3.56 11.91
C ALA A 148 3.89 -4.96 11.64
N ASN A 149 3.42 -5.23 10.43
CA ASN A 149 2.88 -6.54 10.08
C ASN A 149 3.94 -7.65 10.11
N ILE A 150 5.18 -7.35 9.71
CA ILE A 150 6.30 -8.29 9.83
C ILE A 150 6.58 -8.59 11.32
N PHE A 151 6.66 -7.55 12.17
CA PHE A 151 6.83 -7.73 13.62
C PHE A 151 5.67 -8.52 14.24
N LEU A 152 4.43 -8.20 13.87
CA LEU A 152 3.25 -8.92 14.36
C LEU A 152 3.32 -10.40 14.01
N LEU A 153 3.68 -10.74 12.78
CA LEU A 153 3.82 -12.11 12.32
C LEU A 153 4.89 -12.86 13.13
N LEU A 154 6.05 -12.24 13.38
CA LEU A 154 7.13 -12.83 14.19
C LEU A 154 6.69 -13.07 15.63
N ILE A 155 6.09 -12.06 16.27
CA ILE A 155 5.66 -12.18 17.68
C ILE A 155 4.53 -13.21 17.81
N LEU A 156 3.54 -13.21 16.91
CA LEU A 156 2.47 -14.21 16.92
C LEU A 156 3.02 -15.62 16.73
N SER A 157 3.98 -15.80 15.83
CA SER A 157 4.63 -17.10 15.62
C SER A 157 5.32 -17.60 16.88
N VAL A 158 6.09 -16.73 17.56
CA VAL A 158 6.75 -17.08 18.83
C VAL A 158 5.73 -17.37 19.93
N THR A 159 4.68 -16.55 20.04
CA THR A 159 3.62 -16.75 21.04
C THR A 159 2.90 -18.08 20.84
N LEU A 160 2.53 -18.42 19.61
CA LEU A 160 1.85 -19.68 19.32
C LEU A 160 2.73 -20.90 19.58
N LEU A 161 4.03 -20.82 19.24
CA LEU A 161 4.98 -21.89 19.55
C LEU A 161 5.15 -22.09 21.07
N SER A 162 5.13 -21.03 21.85
CA SER A 162 5.24 -21.08 23.32
C SER A 162 4.00 -21.67 23.99
N LEU A 163 2.81 -21.48 23.39
CA LEU A 163 1.54 -22.01 23.91
C LEU A 163 1.35 -23.48 23.52
N SER A 164 1.65 -23.84 22.29
CA SER A 164 1.46 -25.20 21.79
C SER A 164 2.32 -25.45 20.55
N LEU A 165 3.29 -26.33 20.67
CA LEU A 165 4.20 -26.70 19.57
C LEU A 165 3.46 -27.18 18.31
N PRO A 166 2.41 -28.05 18.39
CA PRO A 166 1.66 -28.47 17.22
C PRO A 166 0.93 -27.31 16.52
N LEU A 167 0.26 -26.44 17.29
CA LEU A 167 -0.47 -25.30 16.73
C LEU A 167 0.47 -24.29 16.08
N GLY A 168 1.56 -23.94 16.76
CA GLY A 168 2.59 -23.07 16.21
C GLY A 168 3.24 -23.65 14.95
N GLY A 169 3.48 -24.95 14.91
CA GLY A 169 3.99 -25.65 13.75
C GLY A 169 3.07 -25.59 12.53
N ILE A 170 1.76 -25.80 12.71
CA ILE A 170 0.76 -25.68 11.63
C ILE A 170 0.75 -24.27 11.05
N VAL A 171 0.74 -23.23 11.92
CA VAL A 171 0.75 -21.84 11.49
C VAL A 171 2.03 -21.50 10.74
N LEU A 172 3.20 -21.89 11.25
CA LEU A 172 4.47 -21.66 10.56
C LEU A 172 4.55 -22.37 9.20
N LEU A 173 3.97 -23.58 9.08
CA LEU A 173 3.92 -24.31 7.82
C LEU A 173 2.97 -23.65 6.81
N SER A 174 1.91 -23.01 7.28
CA SER A 174 0.96 -22.31 6.41
C SER A 174 1.55 -21.05 5.74
N ILE A 175 2.53 -20.39 6.37
CA ILE A 175 3.14 -19.16 5.84
C ILE A 175 3.81 -19.38 4.46
N PRO A 176 4.73 -20.34 4.27
CA PRO A 176 5.32 -20.59 2.97
C PRO A 176 4.29 -21.04 1.92
N ALA A 177 3.26 -21.81 2.34
CA ALA A 177 2.19 -22.22 1.44
C ALA A 177 1.39 -21.02 0.92
N VAL A 178 1.02 -20.08 1.80
CA VAL A 178 0.33 -18.84 1.41
C VAL A 178 1.21 -17.96 0.53
N LEU A 179 2.49 -17.81 0.85
CA LEU A 179 3.44 -17.04 0.04
C LEU A 179 3.63 -17.63 -1.36
N TRP A 180 3.69 -18.96 -1.46
CA TRP A 180 3.79 -19.65 -2.76
C TRP A 180 2.50 -19.46 -3.59
N LEU A 181 1.33 -19.65 -2.98
CA LEU A 181 0.04 -19.39 -3.62
C LEU A 181 -0.08 -17.93 -4.08
N ALA A 182 0.24 -16.97 -3.22
CA ALA A 182 0.20 -15.55 -3.53
C ALA A 182 1.15 -15.17 -4.69
N SER A 183 2.38 -15.74 -4.72
CA SER A 183 3.33 -15.48 -5.79
C SER A 183 2.87 -16.04 -7.14
N ASN A 184 2.29 -17.25 -7.15
CA ASN A 184 1.75 -17.87 -8.34
C ASN A 184 0.51 -17.13 -8.87
N PHE A 185 -0.38 -16.74 -7.96
CA PHE A 185 -1.55 -15.94 -8.29
C PHE A 185 -1.15 -14.57 -8.86
N SER A 186 -0.24 -13.87 -8.18
CA SER A 186 0.26 -12.56 -8.64
C SER A 186 0.87 -12.62 -10.05
N SER A 187 1.63 -13.66 -10.36
CA SER A 187 2.23 -13.85 -11.68
C SER A 187 1.18 -14.04 -12.79
N LYS A 188 0.11 -14.78 -12.49
CA LYS A 188 -1.00 -14.98 -13.43
C LYS A 188 -1.87 -13.72 -13.54
N ALA A 189 -2.20 -13.10 -12.41
CA ALA A 189 -2.98 -11.87 -12.37
C ALA A 189 -2.30 -10.71 -13.11
N MET A 190 -0.97 -10.62 -13.05
CA MET A 190 -0.22 -9.61 -13.80
C MET A 190 -0.42 -9.75 -15.31
N GLY A 191 -0.42 -10.98 -15.84
CA GLY A 191 -0.66 -11.24 -17.26
C GLY A 191 -2.06 -10.81 -17.71
N VAL A 192 -3.07 -11.08 -16.89
CA VAL A 192 -4.45 -10.64 -17.15
C VAL A 192 -4.56 -9.12 -17.03
N SER A 193 -3.98 -8.53 -15.98
CA SER A 193 -4.00 -7.07 -15.77
C SER A 193 -3.35 -6.30 -16.93
N LEU A 194 -2.31 -6.84 -17.55
CA LEU A 194 -1.70 -6.22 -18.73
C LEU A 194 -2.63 -6.26 -19.94
N LYS A 195 -3.33 -7.38 -20.18
CA LYS A 195 -4.31 -7.50 -21.26
C LYS A 195 -5.49 -6.53 -21.06
N VAL A 196 -5.99 -6.43 -19.82
CA VAL A 196 -7.06 -5.48 -19.50
C VAL A 196 -6.61 -4.04 -19.75
N LYS A 197 -5.41 -3.66 -19.35
CA LYS A 197 -4.85 -2.32 -19.60
C LYS A 197 -4.68 -2.03 -21.10
N GLU A 198 -4.30 -3.02 -21.89
CA GLU A 198 -4.21 -2.89 -23.34
C GLU A 198 -5.58 -2.71 -23.98
N ALA A 199 -6.59 -3.46 -23.51
CA ALA A 199 -7.97 -3.31 -23.94
C ALA A 199 -8.55 -1.93 -23.55
N GLU A 200 -8.29 -1.45 -22.32
CA GLU A 200 -8.67 -0.11 -21.88
C GLU A 200 -8.02 0.99 -22.73
N ALA A 201 -6.75 0.85 -23.08
CA ALA A 201 -6.06 1.81 -23.95
C ALA A 201 -6.68 1.84 -25.35
N ASN A 202 -7.00 0.67 -25.91
CA ASN A 202 -7.67 0.57 -27.23
C ASN A 202 -9.07 1.18 -27.19
N MET A 203 -9.85 0.93 -26.13
CA MET A 203 -11.15 1.56 -25.93
C MET A 203 -11.04 3.09 -25.84
N THR A 204 -10.06 3.60 -25.09
CA THR A 204 -9.83 5.04 -24.96
C THR A 204 -9.50 5.67 -26.30
N THR A 205 -8.66 5.03 -27.11
CA THR A 205 -8.33 5.48 -28.47
C THR A 205 -9.56 5.51 -29.37
N GLU A 206 -10.41 4.48 -29.33
CA GLU A 206 -11.66 4.44 -30.10
C GLU A 206 -12.60 5.59 -29.71
N VAL A 207 -12.76 5.83 -28.39
CA VAL A 207 -13.57 6.94 -27.87
C VAL A 207 -13.01 8.30 -28.32
N GLU A 208 -11.69 8.49 -28.22
CA GLU A 208 -11.03 9.73 -28.68
C GLU A 208 -11.24 9.96 -30.19
N GLU A 209 -11.15 8.90 -31.00
CA GLU A 209 -11.38 8.97 -32.46
C GLU A 209 -12.83 9.35 -32.76
N GLN A 210 -13.81 8.71 -32.11
CA GLN A 210 -15.23 9.01 -32.31
C GLN A 210 -15.60 10.41 -31.85
N LEU A 211 -15.07 10.86 -30.72
CA LEU A 211 -15.29 12.22 -30.21
C LEU A 211 -14.57 13.28 -31.05
N GLY A 212 -13.33 13.00 -31.48
CA GLY A 212 -12.58 13.88 -32.37
C GLY A 212 -13.26 14.05 -33.73
N GLY A 213 -13.86 12.97 -34.25
CA GLY A 213 -14.61 12.93 -35.51
C GLY A 213 -16.11 13.24 -35.38
N ILE A 214 -16.60 13.69 -34.22
CA ILE A 214 -18.04 13.81 -33.93
C ILE A 214 -18.83 14.63 -34.97
N ARG A 215 -18.20 15.64 -35.55
CA ARG A 215 -18.84 16.45 -36.63
C ARG A 215 -19.10 15.61 -37.89
N VAL A 216 -18.18 14.70 -38.20
CA VAL A 216 -18.33 13.81 -39.38
C VAL A 216 -19.40 12.78 -39.09
N VAL A 217 -19.39 12.16 -37.91
CA VAL A 217 -20.40 11.21 -37.47
C VAL A 217 -21.79 11.82 -37.54
N LYS A 218 -21.96 13.05 -37.05
CA LYS A 218 -23.22 13.80 -37.10
C LYS A 218 -23.64 14.17 -38.52
N ALA A 219 -22.69 14.58 -39.36
CA ALA A 219 -23.00 14.97 -40.75
C ALA A 219 -23.50 13.79 -41.60
N PHE A 220 -23.04 12.57 -41.31
CA PHE A 220 -23.43 11.36 -42.04
C PHE A 220 -24.53 10.53 -41.34
N GLY A 221 -25.00 10.93 -40.15
CA GLY A 221 -26.00 10.22 -39.35
C GLY A 221 -25.56 8.83 -38.88
N ASN A 222 -24.25 8.65 -38.60
CA ASN A 222 -23.63 7.36 -38.31
C ASN A 222 -23.42 7.13 -36.79
N GLU A 223 -24.30 7.71 -35.96
CA GLU A 223 -24.17 7.63 -34.49
C GLU A 223 -24.28 6.20 -33.96
N GLU A 224 -25.18 5.41 -34.55
CA GLU A 224 -25.38 4.01 -34.13
C GLU A 224 -24.12 3.17 -34.39
N GLN A 225 -23.50 3.34 -35.54
CA GLN A 225 -22.27 2.62 -35.87
C GLN A 225 -21.09 3.07 -35.00
N ALA A 226 -21.01 4.36 -34.66
CA ALA A 226 -20.00 4.89 -33.76
C ALA A 226 -20.21 4.33 -32.35
N SER A 227 -21.43 4.27 -31.84
CA SER A 227 -21.79 3.67 -30.55
C SER A 227 -21.40 2.19 -30.48
N ASN A 228 -21.76 1.42 -31.54
CA ASN A 228 -21.45 -0.01 -31.57
C ASN A 228 -19.95 -0.30 -31.54
N ARG A 229 -19.12 0.51 -32.18
CA ARG A 229 -17.64 0.37 -32.11
C ARG A 229 -17.11 0.56 -30.71
N VAL A 230 -17.63 1.55 -29.99
CA VAL A 230 -17.24 1.77 -28.59
C VAL A 230 -17.74 0.62 -27.71
N GLU A 231 -18.96 0.12 -27.94
CA GLU A 231 -19.53 -1.02 -27.22
C GLU A 231 -18.71 -2.29 -27.43
N ASP A 232 -18.30 -2.58 -28.68
CA ASP A 232 -17.40 -3.69 -29.01
C ASP A 232 -16.03 -3.57 -28.32
N ALA A 233 -15.50 -2.33 -28.22
CA ALA A 233 -14.24 -2.09 -27.51
C ALA A 233 -14.40 -2.28 -26.00
N VAL A 234 -15.54 -1.90 -25.40
CA VAL A 234 -15.87 -2.14 -24.00
C VAL A 234 -16.03 -3.64 -23.74
N GLN A 235 -16.70 -4.38 -24.63
CA GLN A 235 -16.90 -5.83 -24.46
C GLN A 235 -15.56 -6.59 -24.38
N LYS A 236 -14.56 -6.18 -25.16
CA LYS A 236 -13.20 -6.78 -25.11
C LYS A 236 -12.46 -6.61 -23.77
N ILE A 237 -12.93 -5.72 -22.90
CA ILE A 237 -12.38 -5.57 -21.54
C ILE A 237 -12.92 -6.67 -20.62
N TYR A 238 -14.14 -7.15 -20.89
CA TYR A 238 -14.81 -8.20 -20.10
C TYR A 238 -14.39 -9.62 -20.50
N ASP A 239 -13.95 -9.82 -21.74
CA ASP A 239 -13.52 -11.12 -22.29
C ASP A 239 -12.05 -11.41 -21.91
#